data_a23e343c6d699280aeb570d38db8ccdc
#
_entry.id   a23e343c6d699280aeb570d38db8ccdc
#
_cell.length_a   1.000
_cell.length_b   1.000
_cell.length_c   1.000
_cell.angle_alpha   90.00
_cell.angle_beta   90.00
_cell.angle_gamma   90.00
#
_symmetry.space_group_name_H-M   'P 1'
#
loop_
_entity.id
_entity.type
_entity.pdbx_description
1 polymer ?
#
loop_
_entity_poly.entity_id
_entity_poly.type
_entity_poly.pdbx_seq_one_letter_code
_entity_poly.pdbx_strand_id
1 'polypeptide(L)'
;KNSAEEFHIQPIRESWVEVATSPDLDAIVIGTWPYLHCPATCLALESGKHVLCEARMAMNQSEARRMLDISRKHPNLVAQLVPAPFSLHADHLMAEMIRRGDLGKILFFHVDYQSAPLTVPQKVLHWRRNKIFSGMNIMTLGIIYESLLRWLPPAQWVKAEAQIFNDTAIAPETGETVKIEIPDYLSV
;
A
#
# COMPACT_ATOMS: atom_id res chain seq x y z
N LYS A 1 -16.62 2.35 20.36
CA LYS A 1 -16.90 0.93 20.53
C LYS A 1 -15.57 0.19 20.46
N ASN A 2 -15.33 -0.67 21.42
CA ASN A 2 -14.13 -1.50 21.45
C ASN A 2 -14.35 -2.69 20.51
N SER A 3 -13.66 -2.72 19.37
CA SER A 3 -13.80 -3.80 18.39
C SER A 3 -13.48 -5.18 18.98
N ALA A 4 -12.64 -5.23 20.01
CA ALA A 4 -12.34 -6.47 20.70
C ALA A 4 -13.58 -7.07 21.39
N GLU A 5 -14.42 -6.25 21.98
CA GLU A 5 -15.69 -6.69 22.59
C GLU A 5 -16.68 -7.17 21.53
N GLU A 6 -16.77 -6.44 20.41
CA GLU A 6 -17.70 -6.76 19.32
C GLU A 6 -17.37 -8.11 18.67
N PHE A 7 -16.09 -8.42 18.51
CA PHE A 7 -15.62 -9.65 17.86
C PHE A 7 -15.13 -10.73 18.82
N HIS A 8 -15.35 -10.55 20.14
CA HIS A 8 -14.86 -11.48 21.19
C HIS A 8 -13.36 -11.76 21.12
N ILE A 9 -12.57 -10.76 20.69
CA ILE A 9 -11.12 -10.84 20.63
C ILE A 9 -10.58 -10.32 21.96
N GLN A 10 -9.67 -11.05 22.58
CA GLN A 10 -8.98 -10.53 23.75
C GLN A 10 -7.97 -9.46 23.33
N PRO A 11 -8.07 -8.21 23.79
CA PRO A 11 -7.04 -7.20 23.60
C PRO A 11 -5.85 -7.59 24.46
N ILE A 12 -4.74 -7.97 23.83
CA ILE A 12 -3.77 -8.81 24.53
C ILE A 12 -2.52 -8.03 24.90
N ARG A 13 -2.22 -6.93 24.22
CA ARG A 13 -0.90 -6.30 24.36
C ARG A 13 -0.99 -4.78 24.39
N GLU A 14 -0.08 -4.17 25.12
CA GLU A 14 0.01 -2.72 25.22
C GLU A 14 0.73 -2.10 24.02
N SER A 15 1.53 -2.89 23.31
CA SER A 15 2.29 -2.41 22.16
C SER A 15 2.32 -3.41 21.01
N TRP A 16 2.49 -2.90 19.78
CA TRP A 16 2.69 -3.72 18.59
C TRP A 16 3.98 -4.53 18.66
N VAL A 17 4.99 -4.06 19.42
CA VAL A 17 6.25 -4.77 19.63
C VAL A 17 6.01 -6.07 20.40
N GLU A 18 5.21 -6.04 21.46
CA GLU A 18 4.84 -7.24 22.20
C GLU A 18 4.12 -8.26 21.32
N VAL A 19 3.22 -7.80 20.46
CA VAL A 19 2.53 -8.67 19.51
C VAL A 19 3.54 -9.31 18.55
N ALA A 20 4.42 -8.51 17.94
CA ALA A 20 5.37 -8.99 16.95
C ALA A 20 6.42 -9.98 17.55
N THR A 21 6.69 -9.90 18.84
CA THR A 21 7.69 -10.75 19.52
C THR A 21 7.10 -11.82 20.43
N SER A 22 5.76 -11.91 20.53
CA SER A 22 5.09 -12.86 21.42
C SER A 22 5.46 -14.30 21.09
N PRO A 23 5.90 -15.12 22.07
CA PRO A 23 6.19 -16.53 21.83
C PRO A 23 4.94 -17.38 21.53
N ASP A 24 3.75 -16.88 21.89
CA ASP A 24 2.49 -17.59 21.76
C ASP A 24 1.86 -17.44 20.38
N LEU A 25 2.48 -16.68 19.47
CA LEU A 25 1.95 -16.38 18.13
C LEU A 25 2.88 -16.95 17.06
N ASP A 26 2.33 -17.63 16.08
CA ASP A 26 3.03 -18.14 14.90
C ASP A 26 2.99 -17.19 13.71
N ALA A 27 1.94 -16.38 13.63
CA ALA A 27 1.70 -15.48 12.51
C ALA A 27 1.15 -14.12 12.96
N ILE A 28 1.53 -13.07 12.25
CA ILE A 28 1.10 -11.70 12.50
C ILE A 28 0.41 -11.14 11.26
N VAL A 29 -0.80 -10.59 11.47
CA VAL A 29 -1.50 -9.80 10.45
C VAL A 29 -1.31 -8.32 10.79
N ILE A 30 -0.74 -7.55 9.86
CA ILE A 30 -0.43 -6.13 10.03
C ILE A 30 -1.45 -5.32 9.23
N GLY A 31 -2.43 -4.73 9.93
CA GLY A 31 -3.48 -3.87 9.38
C GLY A 31 -3.36 -2.41 9.86
N THR A 32 -2.16 -1.98 10.20
CA THR A 32 -1.88 -0.62 10.67
C THR A 32 -1.81 0.39 9.53
N TRP A 33 -1.47 1.63 9.86
CA TRP A 33 -1.07 2.60 8.83
C TRP A 33 0.34 2.30 8.30
N PRO A 34 0.65 2.68 7.04
CA PRO A 34 1.90 2.30 6.37
C PRO A 34 3.20 2.58 7.12
N TYR A 35 3.25 3.60 7.97
CA TYR A 35 4.45 3.91 8.75
C TYR A 35 4.90 2.78 9.69
N LEU A 36 3.98 1.89 10.08
CA LEU A 36 4.31 0.71 10.90
C LEU A 36 4.53 -0.56 10.08
N HIS A 37 4.22 -0.60 8.79
CA HIS A 37 4.33 -1.81 8.00
C HIS A 37 5.76 -2.36 7.99
N CYS A 38 6.74 -1.52 7.68
CA CYS A 38 8.13 -1.95 7.63
C CYS A 38 8.67 -2.38 9.01
N PRO A 39 8.61 -1.56 10.07
CA PRO A 39 9.16 -1.97 11.35
C PRO A 39 8.46 -3.21 11.93
N ALA A 40 7.14 -3.31 11.83
CA ALA A 40 6.41 -4.45 12.36
C ALA A 40 6.68 -5.75 11.57
N THR A 41 6.73 -5.67 10.23
CA THR A 41 7.06 -6.82 9.39
C THR A 41 8.48 -7.33 9.68
N CYS A 42 9.46 -6.42 9.73
CA CYS A 42 10.84 -6.82 9.99
C CYS A 42 10.99 -7.47 11.36
N LEU A 43 10.42 -6.87 12.40
CA LEU A 43 10.49 -7.40 13.76
C LEU A 43 9.79 -8.76 13.88
N ALA A 44 8.63 -8.93 13.28
CA ALA A 44 7.89 -10.20 13.30
C ALA A 44 8.66 -11.32 12.61
N LEU A 45 9.23 -11.06 11.42
CA LEU A 45 10.06 -12.04 10.71
C LEU A 45 11.33 -12.39 11.49
N GLU A 46 12.04 -11.40 12.05
CA GLU A 46 13.22 -11.60 12.89
C GLU A 46 12.88 -12.38 14.19
N SER A 47 11.63 -12.29 14.65
CA SER A 47 11.10 -13.06 15.78
C SER A 47 10.53 -14.43 15.39
N GLY A 48 10.73 -14.88 14.15
CA GLY A 48 10.32 -16.20 13.68
C GLY A 48 8.82 -16.32 13.35
N LYS A 49 8.12 -15.21 13.06
CA LYS A 49 6.69 -15.20 12.77
C LYS A 49 6.42 -15.14 11.26
N HIS A 50 5.38 -15.84 10.80
CA HIS A 50 4.79 -15.57 9.49
C HIS A 50 4.12 -14.20 9.48
N VAL A 51 4.13 -13.51 8.34
CA VAL A 51 3.56 -12.16 8.23
C VAL A 51 2.64 -12.04 7.03
N LEU A 52 1.44 -11.51 7.27
CA LEU A 52 0.56 -10.94 6.26
C LEU A 52 0.45 -9.44 6.51
N CYS A 53 0.98 -8.62 5.60
CA CYS A 53 0.94 -7.16 5.72
C CYS A 53 -0.04 -6.57 4.72
N GLU A 54 -0.86 -5.63 5.17
CA GLU A 54 -1.78 -4.87 4.32
C GLU A 54 -1.03 -4.04 3.26
N ALA A 55 -1.73 -3.79 2.17
CA ALA A 55 -1.27 -2.86 1.16
C ALA A 55 -1.38 -1.41 1.71
N ARG A 56 -0.42 -0.63 1.50
CA ARG A 56 0.82 -0.69 0.73
C ARG A 56 1.96 -1.26 1.54
N MET A 57 2.91 -1.84 0.83
CA MET A 57 4.05 -2.49 1.45
C MET A 57 4.76 -1.59 2.48
N ALA A 58 5.05 -0.34 2.13
CA ALA A 58 5.91 0.54 2.92
C ALA A 58 5.68 2.02 2.57
N MET A 59 6.28 2.92 3.34
CA MET A 59 6.27 4.36 3.13
C MET A 59 7.09 4.80 1.91
N ASN A 60 8.14 4.04 1.59
CA ASN A 60 9.12 4.36 0.55
C ASN A 60 9.89 3.12 0.09
N GLN A 61 10.69 3.29 -0.96
CA GLN A 61 11.50 2.21 -1.54
C GLN A 61 12.51 1.60 -0.57
N SER A 62 13.13 2.41 0.28
CA SER A 62 14.15 1.92 1.22
C SER A 62 13.55 0.96 2.25
N GLU A 63 12.38 1.30 2.77
CA GLU A 63 11.63 0.42 3.66
C GLU A 63 11.19 -0.87 2.95
N ALA A 64 10.63 -0.75 1.74
CA ALA A 64 10.21 -1.90 0.95
C ALA A 64 11.39 -2.86 0.67
N ARG A 65 12.56 -2.31 0.35
CA ARG A 65 13.78 -3.11 0.15
C ARG A 65 14.22 -3.80 1.43
N ARG A 66 14.20 -3.09 2.57
CA ARG A 66 14.50 -3.67 3.88
C ARG A 66 13.58 -4.86 4.21
N MET A 67 12.26 -4.70 3.99
CA MET A 67 11.29 -5.78 4.19
C MET A 67 11.61 -6.99 3.30
N LEU A 68 11.91 -6.76 2.03
CA LEU A 68 12.30 -7.81 1.09
C LEU A 68 13.60 -8.51 1.52
N ASP A 69 14.61 -7.75 1.95
CA ASP A 69 15.89 -8.31 2.38
C ASP A 69 15.74 -9.17 3.65
N ILE A 70 14.92 -8.73 4.61
CA ILE A 70 14.61 -9.52 5.80
C ILE A 70 13.82 -10.79 5.43
N SER A 71 12.83 -10.70 4.58
CA SER A 71 12.07 -11.89 4.16
C SER A 71 12.96 -12.95 3.50
N ARG A 72 13.95 -12.53 2.72
CA ARG A 72 14.94 -13.44 2.09
C ARG A 72 15.89 -14.11 3.08
N LYS A 73 16.15 -13.47 4.22
CA LYS A 73 16.94 -14.07 5.30
C LYS A 73 16.19 -15.14 6.07
N HIS A 74 14.85 -15.14 5.99
CA HIS A 74 13.98 -16.10 6.66
C HIS A 74 13.12 -16.89 5.65
N PRO A 75 13.73 -17.70 4.76
CA PRO A 75 13.04 -18.33 3.63
C PRO A 75 12.00 -19.38 4.04
N ASN A 76 12.05 -19.83 5.28
CA ASN A 76 11.07 -20.78 5.84
C ASN A 76 9.81 -20.09 6.39
N LEU A 77 9.80 -18.74 6.46
CA LEU A 77 8.65 -17.98 6.89
C LEU A 77 7.87 -17.45 5.70
N VAL A 78 6.56 -17.43 5.83
CA VAL A 78 5.69 -16.76 4.87
C VAL A 78 5.72 -15.26 5.14
N ALA A 79 6.13 -14.47 4.15
CA ALA A 79 6.05 -13.03 4.16
C ALA A 79 5.22 -12.60 2.95
N GLN A 80 3.97 -12.23 3.17
CA GLN A 80 3.02 -11.92 2.12
C GLN A 80 2.42 -10.53 2.31
N LEU A 81 2.22 -9.84 1.18
CA LEU A 81 1.41 -8.63 1.13
C LEU A 81 -0.01 -8.97 0.69
N VAL A 82 -0.98 -8.25 1.22
CA VAL A 82 -2.34 -8.29 0.69
C VAL A 82 -2.29 -7.79 -0.76
N PRO A 83 -2.75 -8.59 -1.74
CA PRO A 83 -2.65 -8.23 -3.15
C PRO A 83 -3.58 -7.05 -3.48
N ALA A 84 -3.30 -6.39 -4.60
CA ALA A 84 -4.21 -5.36 -5.12
C ALA A 84 -5.62 -5.94 -5.30
N PRO A 85 -6.66 -5.26 -4.78
CA PRO A 85 -8.04 -5.77 -4.83
C PRO A 85 -8.65 -5.75 -6.24
N PHE A 86 -8.01 -5.08 -7.19
CA PHE A 86 -8.49 -5.00 -8.56
C PHE A 86 -7.93 -6.13 -9.41
N SER A 87 -8.83 -6.94 -9.93
CA SER A 87 -8.60 -7.69 -11.16
C SER A 87 -9.60 -7.16 -12.18
N LEU A 88 -9.15 -6.90 -13.40
CA LEU A 88 -10.05 -6.57 -14.48
C LEU A 88 -10.72 -7.87 -14.94
N HIS A 89 -12.01 -7.84 -15.24
CA HIS A 89 -12.73 -9.03 -15.71
C HIS A 89 -12.06 -9.71 -16.91
N ALA A 90 -11.32 -8.93 -17.70
CA ALA A 90 -10.60 -9.42 -18.88
C ALA A 90 -9.14 -9.80 -18.62
N ASP A 91 -8.64 -9.79 -17.39
CA ASP A 91 -7.21 -10.00 -17.06
C ASP A 91 -6.62 -11.24 -17.74
N HIS A 92 -7.26 -12.39 -17.54
CA HIS A 92 -6.79 -13.63 -18.13
C HIS A 92 -6.84 -13.64 -19.65
N LEU A 93 -7.94 -13.11 -20.21
CA LEU A 93 -8.10 -13.01 -21.66
C LEU A 93 -7.04 -12.09 -22.27
N MET A 94 -6.80 -10.92 -21.68
CA MET A 94 -5.79 -9.96 -22.14
C MET A 94 -4.38 -10.55 -22.08
N ALA A 95 -4.03 -11.16 -20.96
CA ALA A 95 -2.73 -11.83 -20.81
C ALA A 95 -2.53 -12.95 -21.84
N GLU A 96 -3.57 -13.74 -22.10
CA GLU A 96 -3.54 -14.81 -23.10
C GLU A 96 -3.40 -14.26 -24.53
N MET A 97 -4.19 -13.27 -24.90
CA MET A 97 -4.13 -12.62 -26.23
C MET A 97 -2.75 -12.00 -26.50
N ILE A 98 -2.17 -11.33 -25.49
CA ILE A 98 -0.81 -10.77 -25.58
C ILE A 98 0.20 -11.89 -25.78
N ARG A 99 0.15 -12.95 -24.95
CA ARG A 99 1.07 -14.09 -25.04
C ARG A 99 0.99 -14.84 -26.39
N ARG A 100 -0.21 -14.96 -26.96
CA ARG A 100 -0.43 -15.60 -28.27
C ARG A 100 -0.08 -14.72 -29.45
N GLY A 101 0.14 -13.42 -29.22
CA GLY A 101 0.39 -12.45 -30.26
C GLY A 101 -0.84 -12.00 -31.03
N ASP A 102 -2.04 -12.32 -30.56
CA ASP A 102 -3.32 -11.96 -31.22
C ASP A 102 -3.48 -10.45 -31.39
N LEU A 103 -2.87 -9.65 -30.50
CA LEU A 103 -2.87 -8.19 -30.55
C LEU A 103 -1.66 -7.62 -31.33
N GLY A 104 -0.76 -8.46 -31.82
CA GLY A 104 0.47 -8.04 -32.45
C GLY A 104 1.42 -7.36 -31.46
N LYS A 105 2.23 -6.41 -31.96
CA LYS A 105 3.15 -5.64 -31.14
C LYS A 105 2.40 -4.54 -30.39
N ILE A 106 2.45 -4.58 -29.05
CA ILE A 106 1.92 -3.48 -28.22
C ILE A 106 2.80 -2.24 -28.44
N LEU A 107 2.22 -1.17 -28.91
CA LEU A 107 2.92 0.07 -29.24
C LEU A 107 2.92 1.06 -28.08
N PHE A 108 1.81 1.19 -27.38
CA PHE A 108 1.66 2.03 -26.21
C PHE A 108 0.51 1.53 -25.34
N PHE A 109 0.48 2.00 -24.12
CA PHE A 109 -0.56 1.73 -23.15
C PHE A 109 -0.96 3.05 -22.46
N HIS A 110 -2.26 3.27 -22.31
CA HIS A 110 -2.78 4.46 -21.65
C HIS A 110 -3.85 4.05 -20.63
N VAL A 111 -3.75 4.61 -19.43
CA VAL A 111 -4.73 4.40 -18.36
C VAL A 111 -5.08 5.74 -17.74
N ASP A 112 -6.37 6.06 -17.75
CA ASP A 112 -6.92 7.16 -16.95
C ASP A 112 -7.64 6.61 -15.74
N TYR A 113 -7.35 7.16 -14.60
CA TYR A 113 -8.04 6.84 -13.36
C TYR A 113 -8.45 8.11 -12.62
N GLN A 114 -9.74 8.23 -12.34
CA GLN A 114 -10.30 9.33 -11.57
C GLN A 114 -11.20 8.77 -10.48
N SER A 115 -10.90 9.12 -9.21
CA SER A 115 -11.62 8.59 -8.05
C SER A 115 -12.52 9.60 -7.35
N ALA A 116 -12.23 10.89 -7.50
CA ALA A 116 -13.00 11.97 -6.87
C ALA A 116 -12.89 13.27 -7.68
N PRO A 117 -13.85 14.19 -7.55
CA PRO A 117 -13.74 15.51 -8.15
C PRO A 117 -12.56 16.27 -7.57
N LEU A 118 -11.65 16.75 -8.43
CA LEU A 118 -10.51 17.57 -8.03
C LEU A 118 -10.91 18.93 -7.44
N THR A 119 -12.13 19.37 -7.76
CA THR A 119 -12.67 20.68 -7.37
C THR A 119 -13.35 20.70 -6.01
N VAL A 120 -13.54 19.55 -5.37
CA VAL A 120 -14.17 19.48 -4.04
C VAL A 120 -13.07 19.38 -2.97
N PRO A 121 -12.81 20.46 -2.21
CA PRO A 121 -11.85 20.42 -1.13
C PRO A 121 -12.23 19.38 -0.09
N GLN A 122 -11.29 18.52 0.27
CA GLN A 122 -11.46 17.66 1.43
C GLN A 122 -11.32 18.50 2.70
N LYS A 123 -12.43 18.74 3.39
CA LYS A 123 -12.41 19.59 4.60
C LYS A 123 -11.59 19.00 5.72
N VAL A 124 -11.62 17.68 5.90
CA VAL A 124 -10.92 16.97 6.99
C VAL A 124 -9.78 16.13 6.41
N LEU A 125 -8.62 16.21 7.05
CA LEU A 125 -7.43 15.46 6.64
C LEU A 125 -7.68 13.95 6.83
N HIS A 126 -7.76 13.24 5.72
CA HIS A 126 -7.78 11.78 5.77
C HIS A 126 -6.34 11.27 5.97
N TRP A 127 -6.16 10.22 6.78
CA TRP A 127 -4.84 9.65 7.08
C TRP A 127 -4.00 9.31 5.84
N ARG A 128 -4.65 8.92 4.74
CA ARG A 128 -3.97 8.65 3.46
C ARG A 128 -3.34 9.89 2.82
N ARG A 129 -3.79 11.08 3.17
CA ARG A 129 -3.20 12.35 2.74
C ARG A 129 -2.27 12.95 3.80
N ASN A 130 -2.08 12.26 4.91
CA ASN A 130 -1.08 12.61 5.91
C ASN A 130 0.23 11.89 5.58
N LYS A 131 1.25 12.66 5.18
CA LYS A 131 2.56 12.15 4.78
C LYS A 131 3.26 11.37 5.89
N ILE A 132 3.01 11.74 7.16
CA ILE A 132 3.60 11.07 8.33
C ILE A 132 3.08 9.62 8.42
N PHE A 133 1.80 9.39 8.13
CA PHE A 133 1.20 8.07 8.23
C PHE A 133 1.34 7.22 6.96
N SER A 134 1.38 7.89 5.80
CA SER A 134 1.26 7.23 4.50
C SER A 134 2.47 7.37 3.59
N GLY A 135 3.44 8.22 3.91
CA GLY A 135 4.48 8.62 2.97
C GLY A 135 3.95 9.46 1.82
N MET A 136 4.70 9.54 0.74
CA MET A 136 4.26 10.19 -0.51
C MET A 136 3.33 9.26 -1.28
N ASN A 137 2.13 9.11 -0.77
CA ASN A 137 1.20 8.12 -1.21
C ASN A 137 0.17 8.68 -2.19
N ILE A 138 0.39 8.47 -3.47
CA ILE A 138 -0.60 8.71 -4.51
C ILE A 138 -1.42 7.42 -4.70
N MET A 139 -2.41 7.35 -3.93
CA MET A 139 -3.37 6.30 -3.58
C MET A 139 -3.50 5.09 -4.49
N THR A 140 -3.82 5.28 -5.74
CA THR A 140 -4.22 4.20 -6.66
C THR A 140 -3.14 3.83 -7.66
N LEU A 141 -2.09 4.64 -7.79
CA LEU A 141 -1.02 4.36 -8.75
C LEU A 141 -0.45 2.95 -8.58
N GLY A 142 -0.12 2.58 -7.33
CA GLY A 142 0.46 1.26 -7.06
C GLY A 142 -0.47 0.11 -7.42
N ILE A 143 -1.76 0.24 -7.11
CA ILE A 143 -2.80 -0.76 -7.42
C ILE A 143 -2.96 -0.91 -8.94
N ILE A 144 -3.03 0.19 -9.67
CA ILE A 144 -3.14 0.17 -11.13
C ILE A 144 -1.89 -0.43 -11.75
N TYR A 145 -0.71 0.03 -11.34
CA TYR A 145 0.56 -0.46 -11.87
C TYR A 145 0.76 -1.95 -11.59
N GLU A 146 0.41 -2.45 -10.42
CA GLU A 146 0.43 -3.88 -10.12
C GLU A 146 -0.48 -4.69 -11.06
N SER A 147 -1.65 -4.17 -11.37
CA SER A 147 -2.56 -4.81 -12.33
C SER A 147 -1.94 -4.85 -13.74
N LEU A 148 -1.26 -3.79 -14.17
CA LEU A 148 -0.59 -3.72 -15.47
C LEU A 148 0.59 -4.70 -15.58
N LEU A 149 1.32 -4.95 -14.49
CA LEU A 149 2.44 -5.89 -14.47
C LEU A 149 2.02 -7.35 -14.74
N ARG A 150 0.73 -7.66 -14.72
CA ARG A 150 0.21 -8.98 -15.15
C ARG A 150 0.28 -9.16 -16.67
N TRP A 151 0.32 -8.07 -17.43
CA TRP A 151 0.28 -8.07 -18.90
C TRP A 151 1.56 -7.53 -19.52
N LEU A 152 2.19 -6.58 -18.86
CA LEU A 152 3.31 -5.81 -19.38
C LEU A 152 4.58 -6.12 -18.59
N PRO A 153 5.75 -6.05 -19.24
CA PRO A 153 7.02 -6.12 -18.53
C PRO A 153 7.18 -4.91 -17.59
N PRO A 154 8.04 -5.03 -16.56
CA PRO A 154 8.37 -3.89 -15.70
C PRO A 154 8.91 -2.70 -16.48
N ALA A 155 8.54 -1.49 -16.05
CA ALA A 155 9.06 -0.27 -16.66
C ALA A 155 10.59 -0.18 -16.50
N GLN A 156 11.29 0.24 -17.55
CA GLN A 156 12.74 0.43 -17.52
C GLN A 156 13.13 1.83 -17.02
N TRP A 157 12.26 2.80 -17.26
CA TRP A 157 12.41 4.18 -16.79
C TRP A 157 11.04 4.77 -16.51
N VAL A 158 11.00 5.84 -15.75
CA VAL A 158 9.79 6.55 -15.40
C VAL A 158 10.02 8.06 -15.45
N LYS A 159 9.01 8.78 -15.91
CA LYS A 159 8.90 10.22 -15.78
C LYS A 159 7.54 10.53 -15.19
N ALA A 160 7.48 11.43 -14.23
CA ALA A 160 6.23 11.78 -13.57
C ALA A 160 6.10 13.30 -13.42
N GLU A 161 4.87 13.77 -13.52
CA GLU A 161 4.46 15.13 -13.20
C GLU A 161 3.32 15.06 -12.20
N ALA A 162 3.41 15.86 -11.13
CA ALA A 162 2.46 15.84 -10.04
C ALA A 162 2.04 17.24 -9.63
N GLN A 163 0.78 17.42 -9.26
CA GLN A 163 0.25 18.70 -8.79
C GLN A 163 -0.61 18.52 -7.53
N ILE A 164 -0.62 19.53 -6.69
CA ILE A 164 -1.47 19.64 -5.50
C ILE A 164 -2.46 20.77 -5.77
N PHE A 165 -3.72 20.45 -5.97
CA PHE A 165 -4.78 21.44 -6.17
C PHE A 165 -5.44 21.85 -4.84
N ASN A 166 -5.53 20.92 -3.89
CA ASN A 166 -6.05 21.13 -2.55
C ASN A 166 -4.89 21.01 -1.56
N ASP A 167 -4.30 22.13 -1.22
CA ASP A 167 -3.05 22.19 -0.44
C ASP A 167 -3.27 22.27 1.09
N THR A 168 -4.53 22.37 1.54
CA THR A 168 -4.88 22.45 2.96
C THR A 168 -6.05 21.56 3.35
N ALA A 169 -6.06 21.13 4.60
CA ALA A 169 -7.18 20.44 5.24
C ALA A 169 -7.20 20.72 6.74
N ILE A 170 -8.29 20.35 7.40
CA ILE A 170 -8.43 20.44 8.85
C ILE A 170 -7.95 19.14 9.50
N ALA A 171 -7.00 19.24 10.41
CA ALA A 171 -6.55 18.11 11.23
C ALA A 171 -7.68 17.66 12.17
N PRO A 172 -8.11 16.40 12.13
CA PRO A 172 -9.26 15.94 12.92
C PRO A 172 -9.02 16.00 14.43
N GLU A 173 -7.76 15.90 14.87
CA GLU A 173 -7.38 15.87 16.27
C GLU A 173 -7.34 17.26 16.91
N THR A 174 -6.92 18.28 16.17
CA THR A 174 -6.68 19.64 16.71
C THR A 174 -7.65 20.68 16.18
N GLY A 175 -8.33 20.41 15.06
CA GLY A 175 -9.16 21.39 14.36
C GLY A 175 -8.36 22.47 13.60
N GLU A 176 -7.04 22.34 13.57
CA GLU A 176 -6.16 23.32 12.90
C GLU A 176 -6.08 23.05 11.40
N THR A 177 -5.86 24.13 10.63
CA THR A 177 -5.55 24.01 9.21
C THR A 177 -4.12 23.55 9.03
N VAL A 178 -3.95 22.42 8.34
CA VAL A 178 -2.65 21.82 8.03
C VAL A 178 -2.41 21.79 6.53
N LYS A 179 -1.14 21.86 6.15
CA LYS A 179 -0.71 21.78 4.75
C LYS A 179 -0.72 20.32 4.29
N ILE A 180 -1.21 20.10 3.07
CA ILE A 180 -1.15 18.81 2.38
C ILE A 180 0.06 18.83 1.44
N GLU A 181 0.88 17.79 1.52
CA GLU A 181 2.08 17.63 0.68
C GLU A 181 1.95 16.48 -0.34
N ILE A 182 0.81 15.77 -0.30
CA ILE A 182 0.55 14.65 -1.20
C ILE A 182 -0.24 15.14 -2.42
N PRO A 183 0.24 14.88 -3.64
CA PRO A 183 -0.43 15.32 -4.86
C PRO A 183 -1.86 14.78 -5.03
N ASP A 184 -2.72 15.60 -5.63
CA ASP A 184 -4.06 15.24 -6.08
C ASP A 184 -4.05 14.73 -7.52
N TYR A 185 -3.08 15.18 -8.31
CA TYR A 185 -2.89 14.82 -9.70
C TYR A 185 -1.52 14.20 -9.92
N LEU A 186 -1.48 13.17 -10.74
CA LEU A 186 -0.26 12.52 -11.17
C LEU A 186 -0.39 12.05 -12.61
N SER A 187 0.57 12.39 -13.44
CA SER A 187 0.85 11.79 -14.75
C SER A 187 2.18 11.05 -14.68
N VAL A 188 2.22 9.81 -15.14
CA VAL A 188 3.42 8.95 -15.12
C VAL A 188 3.63 8.34 -16.48
#